data_21699e491825d31e7ef891acba3b45f3
#
_entry.id   21699e491825d31e7ef891acba3b45f3
#
_cell.length_a   1.000
_cell.length_b   1.000
_cell.length_c   1.000
_cell.angle_alpha   90.00
_cell.angle_beta   90.00
_cell.angle_gamma   90.00
#
_symmetry.space_group_name_H-M   'P 1'
#
loop_
_entity.id
_entity.type
_entity.pdbx_description
1 polymer ?
#
loop_
_entity_poly.entity_id
_entity_poly.type
_entity_poly.pdbx_seq_one_letter_code
_entity_poly.pdbx_strand_id
1 'polypeptide(L)'
;MCKLTKTEIERRIKIDFPNDYDCTLLNIRDIMPDVSEKQVKLWEKSKALEYVVIDGRKMYFRRAVRNLFRTDSRARSYYIGKYGDDRAARAEFLAKYLPEIIGKTDQKVFDFRFTLSVKPDVVPEGETIRCWLPSPAEYRYQTLISSHKNVKKSVHSTVYYEQTAQRGKPTVFSTRFRFRSRSFFYKTDDRSQYDNADSKYIIEQPPHIVFTEPIRRLSEEIVGNEKDKHTIAKRIFTWISDNIPWAAAREYSTIDNIPEYVLHNRHGDCGQVTLLFMTLCRYNGIPARWVSGFMLHTAYENLHDWCEIYLDSTGWVPVDVSFGIQRYSEDEDIRYFYFMGIDAYRLVVNRGISGELSPPKTFERSECVDFQRGEVEWRGGNIYFDSFDYNFTVTEVSDCMQPFDSATYGE
;
A
#
# COMPACT_ATOMS: atom_id res chain seq x y z
N MET A 1 13.01 -7.67 11.00
CA MET A 1 13.18 -7.90 9.54
C MET A 1 12.83 -9.36 9.26
N CYS A 2 11.93 -9.62 8.30
CA CYS A 2 11.58 -10.99 7.92
C CYS A 2 12.79 -11.71 7.31
N LYS A 3 13.38 -12.64 8.04
CA LYS A 3 14.39 -13.54 7.48
C LYS A 3 13.68 -14.79 6.94
N LEU A 4 13.23 -14.72 5.69
CA LEU A 4 12.65 -15.87 5.03
C LEU A 4 13.75 -16.86 4.61
N THR A 5 13.45 -18.16 4.69
CA THR A 5 14.30 -19.19 4.09
C THR A 5 14.18 -19.12 2.57
N LYS A 6 15.20 -19.61 1.85
CA LYS A 6 15.16 -19.68 0.38
C LYS A 6 13.94 -20.49 -0.11
N THR A 7 13.64 -21.61 0.54
CA THR A 7 12.47 -22.45 0.23
C THR A 7 11.15 -21.69 0.37
N GLU A 8 11.01 -20.86 1.42
CA GLU A 8 9.79 -20.07 1.62
C GLU A 8 9.68 -18.94 0.59
N ILE A 9 10.79 -18.28 0.22
CA ILE A 9 10.81 -17.30 -0.86
C ILE A 9 10.37 -17.95 -2.19
N GLU A 10 10.93 -19.10 -2.54
CA GLU A 10 10.56 -19.84 -3.75
C GLU A 10 9.09 -20.25 -3.74
N ARG A 11 8.55 -20.70 -2.59
CA ARG A 11 7.12 -21.01 -2.42
C ARG A 11 6.25 -19.79 -2.69
N ARG A 12 6.57 -18.64 -2.09
CA ARG A 12 5.83 -17.38 -2.29
C ARG A 12 5.89 -16.89 -3.74
N ILE A 13 7.05 -17.01 -4.38
CA ILE A 13 7.21 -16.69 -5.81
C ILE A 13 6.29 -17.59 -6.67
N LYS A 14 6.21 -18.90 -6.40
CA LYS A 14 5.32 -19.81 -7.15
C LYS A 14 3.83 -19.43 -6.98
N ILE A 15 3.42 -18.91 -5.83
CA ILE A 15 2.06 -18.41 -5.60
C ILE A 15 1.80 -17.15 -6.41
N ASP A 16 2.79 -16.25 -6.52
CA ASP A 16 2.65 -15.01 -7.28
C ASP A 16 2.70 -15.21 -8.81
N PHE A 17 3.38 -16.27 -9.28
CA PHE A 17 3.60 -16.56 -10.69
C PHE A 17 2.98 -17.90 -11.12
N PRO A 18 1.64 -18.04 -11.08
CA PRO A 18 0.98 -19.30 -11.37
C PRO A 18 0.73 -19.56 -12.86
N ASN A 19 0.80 -18.54 -13.71
CA ASN A 19 0.36 -18.60 -15.11
C ASN A 19 1.52 -18.96 -16.04
N ASP A 20 1.30 -19.91 -16.93
CA ASP A 20 2.21 -20.21 -18.03
C ASP A 20 1.98 -19.25 -19.23
N TYR A 21 2.74 -19.47 -20.31
CA TYR A 21 2.67 -18.65 -21.52
C TYR A 21 1.29 -18.75 -22.19
N ASP A 22 0.73 -19.95 -22.31
CA ASP A 22 -0.51 -20.19 -23.05
C ASP A 22 -1.70 -19.56 -22.31
N CYS A 23 -1.80 -19.75 -21.01
CA CYS A 23 -2.80 -19.10 -20.15
C CYS A 23 -2.69 -17.56 -20.25
N THR A 24 -1.48 -17.03 -20.19
CA THR A 24 -1.22 -15.59 -20.28
C THR A 24 -1.61 -15.02 -21.62
N LEU A 25 -1.23 -15.70 -22.72
CA LEU A 25 -1.56 -15.31 -24.08
C LEU A 25 -3.07 -15.35 -24.35
N LEU A 26 -3.77 -16.37 -23.83
CA LEU A 26 -5.22 -16.48 -23.91
C LEU A 26 -5.91 -15.27 -23.26
N ASN A 27 -5.48 -14.90 -22.06
CA ASN A 27 -6.01 -13.74 -21.33
C ASN A 27 -5.72 -12.40 -22.04
N ILE A 28 -4.58 -12.26 -22.72
CA ILE A 28 -4.29 -11.07 -23.53
C ILE A 28 -5.22 -11.04 -24.75
N ARG A 29 -5.40 -12.17 -25.44
CA ARG A 29 -6.23 -12.28 -26.66
C ARG A 29 -7.71 -12.07 -26.40
N ASP A 30 -8.20 -12.32 -25.22
CA ASP A 30 -9.58 -11.95 -24.83
C ASP A 30 -9.86 -10.46 -25.02
N ILE A 31 -8.84 -9.61 -24.84
CA ILE A 31 -8.96 -8.14 -24.97
C ILE A 31 -8.33 -7.64 -26.28
N MET A 32 -7.23 -8.24 -26.73
CA MET A 32 -6.48 -7.94 -27.94
C MET A 32 -6.37 -9.17 -28.85
N PRO A 33 -7.40 -9.52 -29.63
CA PRO A 33 -7.42 -10.77 -30.42
C PRO A 33 -6.28 -10.88 -31.44
N ASP A 34 -5.79 -9.75 -31.94
CA ASP A 34 -4.76 -9.62 -32.98
C ASP A 34 -3.32 -9.54 -32.44
N VAL A 35 -3.11 -9.79 -31.14
CA VAL A 35 -1.77 -9.74 -30.56
C VAL A 35 -0.82 -10.76 -31.18
N SER A 36 0.35 -10.31 -31.64
CA SER A 36 1.39 -11.15 -32.19
C SER A 36 2.40 -11.62 -31.12
N GLU A 37 3.06 -12.76 -31.35
CA GLU A 37 4.15 -13.21 -30.47
C GLU A 37 5.29 -12.20 -30.38
N LYS A 38 5.56 -11.47 -31.46
CA LYS A 38 6.57 -10.39 -31.47
C LYS A 38 6.20 -9.31 -30.45
N GLN A 39 4.94 -8.95 -30.36
CA GLN A 39 4.46 -7.97 -29.40
C GLN A 39 4.58 -8.48 -27.96
N VAL A 40 4.25 -9.74 -27.71
CA VAL A 40 4.42 -10.36 -26.37
C VAL A 40 5.89 -10.30 -25.94
N LYS A 41 6.82 -10.68 -26.83
CA LYS A 41 8.28 -10.60 -26.56
C LYS A 41 8.77 -9.17 -26.27
N LEU A 42 8.19 -8.15 -26.90
CA LEU A 42 8.49 -6.75 -26.60
C LEU A 42 8.02 -6.37 -25.18
N TRP A 43 6.83 -6.77 -24.78
CA TRP A 43 6.31 -6.53 -23.43
C TRP A 43 7.08 -7.27 -22.34
N GLU A 44 7.51 -8.51 -22.61
CA GLU A 44 8.44 -9.24 -21.72
C GLU A 44 9.77 -8.47 -21.55
N LYS A 45 10.33 -7.97 -22.65
CA LYS A 45 11.60 -7.20 -22.65
C LYS A 45 11.46 -5.88 -21.91
N SER A 46 10.35 -5.16 -22.09
CA SER A 46 10.07 -3.88 -21.42
C SER A 46 9.56 -4.03 -19.99
N LYS A 47 9.36 -5.26 -19.50
CA LYS A 47 8.78 -5.58 -18.16
C LYS A 47 7.31 -5.19 -17.99
N ALA A 48 6.64 -4.71 -19.03
CA ALA A 48 5.20 -4.49 -19.00
C ALA A 48 4.41 -5.81 -18.78
N LEU A 49 5.00 -6.93 -19.19
CA LEU A 49 4.51 -8.29 -18.93
C LEU A 49 5.55 -9.05 -18.08
N GLU A 50 5.36 -9.00 -16.76
CA GLU A 50 6.30 -9.55 -15.80
C GLU A 50 6.25 -11.08 -15.76
N TYR A 51 7.41 -11.72 -15.83
CA TYR A 51 7.59 -13.15 -15.66
C TYR A 51 8.88 -13.47 -14.89
N VAL A 52 8.93 -14.69 -14.36
CA VAL A 52 10.13 -15.33 -13.81
C VAL A 52 10.30 -16.71 -14.45
N VAL A 53 11.50 -17.28 -14.34
CA VAL A 53 11.74 -18.67 -14.78
C VAL A 53 11.69 -19.58 -13.56
N ILE A 54 10.72 -20.50 -13.55
CA ILE A 54 10.53 -21.51 -12.50
C ILE A 54 10.65 -22.87 -13.15
N ASP A 55 11.54 -23.71 -12.64
CA ASP A 55 11.76 -25.09 -13.15
C ASP A 55 11.96 -25.13 -14.69
N GLY A 56 12.70 -24.15 -15.22
CA GLY A 56 13.02 -24.02 -16.66
C GLY A 56 11.90 -23.47 -17.53
N ARG A 57 10.75 -23.09 -16.97
CA ARG A 57 9.60 -22.52 -17.69
C ARG A 57 9.37 -21.06 -17.32
N LYS A 58 8.93 -20.25 -18.28
CA LYS A 58 8.45 -18.90 -18.01
C LYS A 58 7.09 -18.99 -17.31
N MET A 59 7.02 -18.41 -16.12
CA MET A 59 5.79 -18.27 -15.34
C MET A 59 5.50 -16.78 -15.15
N TYR A 60 4.29 -16.36 -15.42
CA TYR A 60 3.89 -14.95 -15.41
C TYR A 60 3.18 -14.59 -14.12
N PHE A 61 3.41 -13.35 -13.70
CA PHE A 61 2.75 -12.80 -12.53
C PHE A 61 1.23 -12.86 -12.69
N ARG A 62 0.52 -13.28 -11.63
CA ARG A 62 -0.94 -13.48 -11.64
C ARG A 62 -1.74 -12.26 -12.13
N ARG A 63 -1.17 -11.04 -12.03
CA ARG A 63 -1.77 -9.80 -12.52
C ARG A 63 -1.00 -9.20 -13.71
N ALA A 64 -0.09 -9.94 -14.34
CA ALA A 64 0.74 -9.42 -15.43
C ALA A 64 -0.08 -8.86 -16.58
N VAL A 65 -1.14 -9.56 -17.00
CA VAL A 65 -2.04 -9.10 -18.07
C VAL A 65 -2.78 -7.81 -17.66
N ARG A 66 -3.26 -7.72 -16.42
CA ARG A 66 -3.90 -6.49 -15.93
C ARG A 66 -2.92 -5.33 -15.84
N ASN A 67 -1.68 -5.60 -15.43
CA ASN A 67 -0.61 -4.60 -15.39
C ASN A 67 -0.25 -4.12 -16.80
N LEU A 68 -0.15 -5.04 -17.79
CA LEU A 68 0.07 -4.69 -19.19
C LEU A 68 -0.94 -3.66 -19.67
N PHE A 69 -2.24 -3.88 -19.42
CA PHE A 69 -3.31 -2.94 -19.79
C PHE A 69 -3.32 -1.64 -18.99
N ARG A 70 -2.43 -1.48 -18.01
CA ARG A 70 -2.24 -0.25 -17.24
C ARG A 70 -0.98 0.51 -17.60
N THR A 71 0.06 -0.18 -18.05
CA THR A 71 1.40 0.37 -18.26
C THR A 71 1.77 0.58 -19.73
N ASP A 72 1.20 -0.20 -20.65
CA ASP A 72 1.40 -0.05 -22.09
C ASP A 72 0.25 0.73 -22.73
N SER A 73 0.54 1.83 -23.40
CA SER A 73 -0.47 2.74 -23.95
C SER A 73 -1.34 2.09 -25.04
N ARG A 74 -0.73 1.24 -25.89
CA ARG A 74 -1.46 0.53 -26.93
C ARG A 74 -2.42 -0.50 -26.32
N ALA A 75 -1.93 -1.33 -25.40
CA ALA A 75 -2.77 -2.29 -24.69
C ALA A 75 -3.90 -1.57 -23.93
N ARG A 76 -3.60 -0.43 -23.29
CA ARG A 76 -4.59 0.40 -22.58
C ARG A 76 -5.75 0.83 -23.48
N SER A 77 -5.49 1.22 -24.73
CA SER A 77 -6.56 1.63 -25.65
C SER A 77 -7.55 0.50 -25.96
N TYR A 78 -7.09 -0.73 -26.11
CA TYR A 78 -7.97 -1.91 -26.27
C TYR A 78 -8.82 -2.17 -25.02
N TYR A 79 -8.19 -2.08 -23.84
CA TYR A 79 -8.91 -2.25 -22.57
C TYR A 79 -10.04 -1.21 -22.42
N ILE A 80 -9.72 0.07 -22.65
CA ILE A 80 -10.70 1.15 -22.58
C ILE A 80 -11.82 0.97 -23.59
N GLY A 81 -11.51 0.54 -24.82
CA GLY A 81 -12.50 0.24 -25.85
C GLY A 81 -13.47 -0.86 -25.46
N LYS A 82 -13.02 -1.87 -24.70
CA LYS A 82 -13.86 -3.01 -24.26
C LYS A 82 -14.62 -2.73 -22.96
N TYR A 83 -14.00 -2.08 -21.98
CA TYR A 83 -14.51 -1.98 -20.61
C TYR A 83 -14.73 -0.55 -20.09
N GLY A 84 -14.33 0.47 -20.85
CA GLY A 84 -14.27 1.85 -20.39
C GLY A 84 -13.01 2.14 -19.55
N ASP A 85 -12.85 3.42 -19.17
CA ASP A 85 -11.72 3.83 -18.34
C ASP A 85 -12.00 3.59 -16.85
N ASP A 86 -11.39 2.56 -16.27
CA ASP A 86 -11.49 2.19 -14.85
C ASP A 86 -10.89 3.23 -13.87
N ARG A 87 -10.22 4.29 -14.39
CA ARG A 87 -9.69 5.41 -13.60
C ARG A 87 -10.64 6.60 -13.56
N ALA A 88 -11.64 6.64 -14.44
CA ALA A 88 -12.52 7.80 -14.62
C ALA A 88 -13.31 8.13 -13.34
N ALA A 89 -13.91 7.14 -12.68
CA ALA A 89 -14.71 7.35 -11.47
C ALA A 89 -13.91 7.99 -10.33
N ARG A 90 -12.64 7.55 -10.13
CA ARG A 90 -11.77 8.15 -9.12
C ARG A 90 -11.36 9.58 -9.49
N ALA A 91 -11.01 9.80 -10.77
CA ALA A 91 -10.64 11.13 -11.24
C ALA A 91 -11.82 12.11 -11.11
N GLU A 92 -13.03 11.68 -11.44
CA GLU A 92 -14.26 12.47 -11.28
C GLU A 92 -14.55 12.79 -9.81
N PHE A 93 -14.43 11.80 -8.92
CA PHE A 93 -14.57 12.02 -7.48
C PHE A 93 -13.58 13.08 -6.97
N LEU A 94 -12.29 12.94 -7.27
CA LEU A 94 -11.26 13.88 -6.82
C LEU A 94 -11.43 15.27 -7.43
N ALA A 95 -11.84 15.38 -8.69
CA ALA A 95 -12.08 16.66 -9.37
C ALA A 95 -13.21 17.46 -8.71
N LYS A 96 -14.18 16.79 -8.08
CA LYS A 96 -15.24 17.44 -7.30
C LYS A 96 -14.82 17.70 -5.86
N TYR A 97 -14.16 16.73 -5.23
CA TYR A 97 -13.87 16.76 -3.80
C TYR A 97 -12.71 17.68 -3.42
N LEU A 98 -11.58 17.64 -4.13
CA LEU A 98 -10.40 18.43 -3.74
C LEU A 98 -10.65 19.94 -3.71
N PRO A 99 -11.36 20.56 -4.69
CA PRO A 99 -11.68 21.99 -4.61
C PRO A 99 -12.50 22.38 -3.37
N GLU A 100 -13.29 21.46 -2.83
CA GLU A 100 -14.13 21.72 -1.66
C GLU A 100 -13.34 21.75 -0.35
N ILE A 101 -12.21 21.02 -0.28
CA ILE A 101 -11.42 20.86 0.94
C ILE A 101 -10.16 21.70 0.98
N ILE A 102 -9.70 22.26 -0.14
CA ILE A 102 -8.57 23.20 -0.16
C ILE A 102 -8.93 24.45 0.64
N GLY A 103 -8.06 24.81 1.60
CA GLY A 103 -8.30 25.93 2.51
C GLY A 103 -9.26 25.65 3.66
N LYS A 104 -9.71 24.40 3.82
CA LYS A 104 -10.59 23.96 4.90
C LYS A 104 -10.08 22.63 5.48
N THR A 105 -10.40 22.38 6.74
CA THR A 105 -10.22 21.05 7.31
C THR A 105 -11.49 20.23 7.07
N ASP A 106 -11.44 19.23 6.22
CA ASP A 106 -12.52 18.22 6.08
C ASP A 106 -12.34 17.14 7.14
N GLN A 107 -13.44 16.65 7.69
CA GLN A 107 -13.45 15.64 8.74
C GLN A 107 -14.54 14.61 8.46
N LYS A 108 -14.17 13.35 8.59
CA LYS A 108 -15.04 12.20 8.35
C LYS A 108 -15.02 11.26 9.54
N VAL A 109 -16.13 10.61 9.81
CA VAL A 109 -16.24 9.53 10.79
C VAL A 109 -16.62 8.25 10.08
N PHE A 110 -15.90 7.17 10.37
CA PHE A 110 -16.11 5.88 9.74
C PHE A 110 -16.32 4.77 10.77
N ASP A 111 -17.31 3.93 10.49
CA ASP A 111 -17.39 2.57 11.04
C ASP A 111 -16.65 1.63 10.09
N PHE A 112 -15.67 0.91 10.63
CA PHE A 112 -14.84 -0.03 9.89
C PHE A 112 -14.91 -1.41 10.53
N ARG A 113 -15.20 -2.43 9.73
CA ARG A 113 -15.10 -3.84 10.12
C ARG A 113 -14.05 -4.53 9.27
N PHE A 114 -13.17 -5.28 9.91
CA PHE A 114 -12.21 -6.14 9.25
C PHE A 114 -12.43 -7.59 9.66
N THR A 115 -12.41 -8.49 8.69
CA THR A 115 -12.58 -9.94 8.91
C THR A 115 -11.48 -10.69 8.19
N LEU A 116 -10.88 -11.67 8.88
CA LEU A 116 -9.93 -12.63 8.34
C LEU A 116 -10.46 -14.04 8.60
N SER A 117 -10.47 -14.88 7.57
CA SER A 117 -11.00 -16.24 7.61
C SER A 117 -9.93 -17.22 7.17
N VAL A 118 -9.39 -18.00 8.11
CA VAL A 118 -8.49 -19.12 7.81
C VAL A 118 -9.34 -20.26 7.20
N LYS A 119 -8.90 -20.79 6.06
CA LYS A 119 -9.61 -21.84 5.31
C LYS A 119 -9.75 -23.13 6.15
N PRO A 120 -10.81 -23.91 5.92
CA PRO A 120 -11.00 -25.19 6.60
C PRO A 120 -9.78 -26.09 6.47
N ASP A 121 -9.48 -26.82 7.54
CA ASP A 121 -8.46 -27.89 7.60
C ASP A 121 -7.01 -27.45 7.27
N VAL A 122 -6.73 -26.14 7.18
CA VAL A 122 -5.36 -25.60 7.09
C VAL A 122 -4.59 -25.90 8.38
N VAL A 123 -5.28 -25.87 9.51
CA VAL A 123 -4.74 -26.16 10.84
C VAL A 123 -5.47 -27.38 11.39
N PRO A 124 -4.76 -28.38 11.99
CA PRO A 124 -5.39 -29.54 12.58
C PRO A 124 -6.41 -29.17 13.65
N GLU A 125 -7.48 -29.97 13.75
CA GLU A 125 -8.51 -29.81 14.77
C GLU A 125 -7.92 -29.79 16.17
N GLY A 126 -8.41 -28.88 17.02
CA GLY A 126 -7.96 -28.72 18.40
C GLY A 126 -6.75 -27.80 18.58
N GLU A 127 -6.06 -27.45 17.52
CA GLU A 127 -4.91 -26.54 17.57
C GLU A 127 -5.35 -25.07 17.68
N THR A 128 -4.55 -24.27 18.39
CA THR A 128 -4.80 -22.84 18.55
C THR A 128 -4.21 -22.05 17.38
N ILE A 129 -5.03 -21.23 16.75
CA ILE A 129 -4.64 -20.23 15.73
C ILE A 129 -4.52 -18.87 16.43
N ARG A 130 -3.38 -18.22 16.25
CA ARG A 130 -3.09 -16.87 16.71
C ARG A 130 -3.26 -15.88 15.56
N CYS A 131 -3.98 -14.80 15.76
CA CYS A 131 -4.28 -13.81 14.73
C CYS A 131 -4.09 -12.39 15.23
N TRP A 132 -3.45 -11.55 14.42
CA TRP A 132 -3.33 -10.11 14.60
C TRP A 132 -4.07 -9.41 13.47
N LEU A 133 -5.07 -8.61 13.81
CA LEU A 133 -5.84 -7.82 12.86
C LEU A 133 -5.41 -6.35 12.92
N PRO A 134 -5.46 -5.63 11.77
CA PRO A 134 -5.16 -4.20 11.72
C PRO A 134 -6.17 -3.39 12.53
N SER A 135 -5.70 -2.30 13.11
CA SER A 135 -6.50 -1.39 13.93
C SER A 135 -5.98 0.04 13.76
N PRO A 136 -6.83 1.07 14.00
CA PRO A 136 -6.40 2.46 13.87
C PRO A 136 -5.17 2.79 14.72
N ALA A 137 -4.14 3.35 14.11
CA ALA A 137 -3.00 3.91 14.80
C ALA A 137 -3.37 5.23 15.47
N GLU A 138 -2.67 5.59 16.55
CA GLU A 138 -2.65 6.99 17.01
C GLU A 138 -1.91 7.83 15.98
N TYR A 139 -2.60 8.81 15.44
CA TYR A 139 -2.05 9.64 14.39
C TYR A 139 -2.67 11.05 14.43
N ARG A 140 -1.91 12.08 14.06
CA ARG A 140 -2.35 13.48 14.19
C ARG A 140 -3.59 13.84 13.36
N TYR A 141 -3.88 13.07 12.30
CA TYR A 141 -5.07 13.26 11.47
C TYR A 141 -6.17 12.25 11.77
N GLN A 142 -5.98 11.41 12.81
CA GLN A 142 -6.88 10.31 13.12
C GLN A 142 -7.09 10.16 14.61
N THR A 143 -8.34 9.91 15.01
CA THR A 143 -8.70 9.65 16.41
C THR A 143 -9.58 8.41 16.47
N LEU A 144 -9.21 7.42 17.28
CA LEU A 144 -10.05 6.28 17.59
C LEU A 144 -11.18 6.74 18.53
N ILE A 145 -12.44 6.53 18.12
CA ILE A 145 -13.62 6.88 18.92
C ILE A 145 -14.05 5.68 19.77
N SER A 146 -14.19 4.50 19.15
CA SER A 146 -14.54 3.27 19.86
C SER A 146 -13.97 2.04 19.16
N SER A 147 -13.72 0.99 19.93
CA SER A 147 -13.24 -0.29 19.43
C SER A 147 -13.89 -1.43 20.17
N HIS A 148 -14.23 -2.51 19.46
CA HIS A 148 -14.77 -3.73 20.02
C HIS A 148 -13.77 -4.44 20.98
N LYS A 149 -12.47 -4.29 20.77
CA LYS A 149 -11.40 -4.82 21.62
C LYS A 149 -10.28 -3.82 21.86
N ASN A 150 -9.49 -4.07 22.90
CA ASN A 150 -8.32 -3.26 23.22
C ASN A 150 -7.28 -3.28 22.10
N VAL A 151 -6.96 -2.11 21.61
CA VAL A 151 -5.93 -1.91 20.58
C VAL A 151 -4.56 -1.92 21.23
N LYS A 152 -3.66 -2.74 20.73
CA LYS A 152 -2.23 -2.71 21.11
C LYS A 152 -1.50 -1.70 20.23
N LYS A 153 -0.92 -0.70 20.88
CA LYS A 153 -0.24 0.42 20.22
C LYS A 153 1.24 0.09 20.06
N SER A 154 1.71 0.04 18.82
CA SER A 154 3.10 -0.12 18.44
C SER A 154 3.33 0.59 17.11
N VAL A 155 4.43 0.29 16.38
CA VAL A 155 4.60 0.71 14.98
C VAL A 155 3.43 0.26 14.10
N HIS A 156 2.92 -0.97 14.36
CA HIS A 156 1.68 -1.49 13.80
C HIS A 156 0.61 -1.51 14.90
N SER A 157 -0.52 -0.86 14.68
CA SER A 157 -1.66 -0.94 15.60
C SER A 157 -2.45 -2.21 15.34
N THR A 158 -2.60 -3.03 16.39
CA THR A 158 -3.14 -4.39 16.28
C THR A 158 -4.20 -4.71 17.29
N VAL A 159 -5.12 -5.60 16.92
CA VAL A 159 -5.98 -6.34 17.83
C VAL A 159 -5.61 -7.83 17.73
N TYR A 160 -5.35 -8.45 18.88
CA TYR A 160 -4.91 -9.85 18.96
C TYR A 160 -6.05 -10.80 19.33
N TYR A 161 -6.05 -11.98 18.70
CA TYR A 161 -7.02 -13.05 18.90
C TYR A 161 -6.36 -14.43 18.95
N GLU A 162 -6.99 -15.33 19.68
CA GLU A 162 -6.74 -16.79 19.62
C GLU A 162 -8.06 -17.50 19.46
N GLN A 163 -8.09 -18.53 18.60
CA GLN A 163 -9.24 -19.42 18.43
C GLN A 163 -8.74 -20.84 18.13
N THR A 164 -9.54 -21.85 18.54
CA THR A 164 -9.25 -23.26 18.29
C THR A 164 -9.82 -23.66 16.94
N ALA A 165 -9.01 -24.31 16.11
CA ALA A 165 -9.42 -24.86 14.82
C ALA A 165 -10.44 -26.01 14.98
N GLN A 166 -11.46 -26.02 14.14
CA GLN A 166 -12.49 -27.07 14.07
C GLN A 166 -12.46 -27.72 12.69
N ARG A 167 -12.58 -29.06 12.67
CA ARG A 167 -12.58 -29.82 11.43
C ARG A 167 -13.67 -29.36 10.47
N GLY A 168 -13.31 -29.18 9.20
CA GLY A 168 -14.22 -28.82 8.11
C GLY A 168 -14.81 -27.42 8.22
N LYS A 169 -14.39 -26.59 9.19
CA LYS A 169 -14.88 -25.22 9.37
C LYS A 169 -13.79 -24.19 9.21
N PRO A 170 -14.08 -23.03 8.61
CA PRO A 170 -13.17 -21.90 8.64
C PRO A 170 -13.04 -21.35 10.06
N THR A 171 -11.85 -20.84 10.42
CA THR A 171 -11.67 -20.08 11.67
C THR A 171 -11.69 -18.59 11.34
N VAL A 172 -12.68 -17.88 11.88
CA VAL A 172 -12.99 -16.50 11.50
C VAL A 172 -12.64 -15.54 12.63
N PHE A 173 -11.83 -14.53 12.35
CA PHE A 173 -11.49 -13.43 13.23
C PHE A 173 -12.08 -12.15 12.71
N SER A 174 -12.69 -11.34 13.57
CA SER A 174 -13.28 -10.07 13.17
C SER A 174 -13.04 -8.98 14.22
N THR A 175 -12.79 -7.77 13.74
CA THR A 175 -12.72 -6.58 14.58
C THR A 175 -13.60 -5.48 13.99
N ARG A 176 -14.13 -4.61 14.85
CA ARG A 176 -14.89 -3.43 14.46
C ARG A 176 -14.44 -2.24 15.29
N PHE A 177 -14.31 -1.09 14.64
CA PHE A 177 -13.99 0.16 15.32
C PHE A 177 -14.60 1.35 14.60
N ARG A 178 -14.81 2.43 15.36
CA ARG A 178 -15.18 3.73 14.83
C ARG A 178 -14.02 4.69 15.02
N PHE A 179 -13.71 5.44 13.99
CA PHE A 179 -12.63 6.43 14.06
C PHE A 179 -13.01 7.68 13.27
N ARG A 180 -12.37 8.78 13.65
CA ARG A 180 -12.43 10.03 12.94
C ARG A 180 -11.14 10.22 12.18
N SER A 181 -11.25 10.60 10.91
CA SER A 181 -10.14 11.01 10.06
C SER A 181 -10.35 12.45 9.61
N ARG A 182 -9.29 13.22 9.47
CA ARG A 182 -9.35 14.58 8.93
C ARG A 182 -8.34 14.80 7.82
N SER A 183 -8.69 15.67 6.88
CA SER A 183 -7.75 16.14 5.87
C SER A 183 -6.63 16.98 6.50
N PHE A 184 -5.52 17.06 5.79
CA PHE A 184 -4.42 17.97 6.09
C PHE A 184 -3.95 18.62 4.82
N PHE A 185 -3.67 19.93 4.89
CA PHE A 185 -3.01 20.67 3.83
C PHE A 185 -2.05 21.70 4.45
N TYR A 186 -0.81 21.68 4.01
CA TYR A 186 0.30 22.42 4.64
C TYR A 186 0.11 23.93 4.73
N LYS A 187 -0.76 24.53 3.90
CA LYS A 187 -1.05 25.98 3.92
C LYS A 187 -2.05 26.38 5.00
N THR A 188 -2.87 25.45 5.49
CA THR A 188 -4.03 25.74 6.34
C THR A 188 -3.92 25.15 7.76
N ASP A 189 -3.10 24.15 7.96
CA ASP A 189 -2.95 23.50 9.26
C ASP A 189 -1.92 24.18 10.15
N ASP A 190 -2.20 24.20 11.47
CA ASP A 190 -1.32 24.76 12.48
C ASP A 190 -0.02 23.95 12.59
N ARG A 191 1.11 24.67 12.52
CA ARG A 191 2.47 24.13 12.51
C ARG A 191 3.09 23.97 13.90
N SER A 192 2.43 24.41 14.96
CA SER A 192 2.97 24.49 16.32
C SER A 192 3.13 23.13 17.03
N GLN A 193 2.64 22.04 16.47
CA GLN A 193 2.58 20.70 17.09
C GLN A 193 3.52 19.66 16.46
N TYR A 194 4.58 20.07 15.75
CA TYR A 194 5.41 19.13 15.02
C TYR A 194 6.62 18.65 15.82
N ASP A 195 6.75 17.32 15.95
CA ASP A 195 7.96 16.69 16.44
C ASP A 195 9.15 17.05 15.54
N ASN A 196 10.33 17.25 16.15
CA ASN A 196 11.57 17.43 15.40
C ASN A 196 11.89 16.18 14.57
N ALA A 197 12.59 16.38 13.45
CA ALA A 197 13.09 15.27 12.66
C ALA A 197 14.13 14.47 13.45
N ASP A 198 13.88 13.16 13.60
CA ASP A 198 14.86 12.21 14.14
C ASP A 198 15.84 11.82 13.00
N SER A 199 17.13 11.80 13.31
CA SER A 199 18.21 11.44 12.37
C SER A 199 18.04 10.04 11.73
N LYS A 200 17.31 9.13 12.37
CA LYS A 200 16.99 7.81 11.78
C LYS A 200 16.18 7.89 10.50
N TYR A 201 15.53 9.01 10.20
CA TYR A 201 14.71 9.19 9.02
C TYR A 201 15.46 9.76 7.80
N ILE A 202 16.78 9.97 7.89
CA ILE A 202 17.66 10.35 6.77
C ILE A 202 18.70 9.28 6.43
N ILE A 203 18.75 8.18 7.18
CA ILE A 203 19.71 7.10 6.94
C ILE A 203 19.08 5.95 6.16
N GLU A 204 19.93 5.07 5.65
CA GLU A 204 19.50 3.82 5.04
C GLU A 204 18.73 2.94 6.04
N GLN A 205 17.81 2.15 5.51
CA GLN A 205 17.03 1.14 6.23
C GLN A 205 16.89 -0.11 5.36
N PRO A 206 17.94 -0.95 5.30
CA PRO A 206 17.91 -2.16 4.50
C PRO A 206 16.75 -3.10 4.88
N PRO A 207 16.23 -3.89 3.92
CA PRO A 207 16.76 -4.07 2.55
C PRO A 207 16.26 -3.04 1.54
N HIS A 208 15.22 -2.25 1.86
CA HIS A 208 14.51 -1.47 0.85
C HIS A 208 15.03 -0.04 0.73
N ILE A 209 15.34 0.64 1.83
CA ILE A 209 15.92 1.99 1.76
C ILE A 209 17.44 1.87 1.76
N VAL A 210 18.04 1.80 0.58
CA VAL A 210 19.48 1.66 0.35
C VAL A 210 19.89 2.61 -0.77
N PHE A 211 20.98 3.36 -0.56
CA PHE A 211 21.48 4.36 -1.51
C PHE A 211 22.39 3.70 -2.55
N THR A 212 21.79 2.84 -3.37
CA THR A 212 22.50 2.10 -4.43
C THR A 212 22.89 3.01 -5.58
N GLU A 213 23.78 2.51 -6.44
CA GLU A 213 24.26 3.29 -7.60
C GLU A 213 23.13 3.73 -8.55
N PRO A 214 22.12 2.89 -8.87
CA PRO A 214 20.96 3.35 -9.66
C PRO A 214 20.17 4.49 -8.99
N ILE A 215 20.02 4.44 -7.67
CA ILE A 215 19.34 5.49 -6.88
C ILE A 215 20.14 6.80 -6.93
N ARG A 216 21.46 6.75 -6.79
CA ARG A 216 22.33 7.93 -6.83
C ARG A 216 22.26 8.61 -8.19
N ARG A 217 22.42 7.85 -9.28
CA ARG A 217 22.31 8.38 -10.65
C ARG A 217 20.96 9.01 -10.93
N LEU A 218 19.88 8.33 -10.52
CA LEU A 218 18.54 8.88 -10.69
C LEU A 218 18.38 10.19 -9.90
N SER A 219 18.91 10.24 -8.67
CA SER A 219 18.87 11.47 -7.87
C SER A 219 19.63 12.61 -8.55
N GLU A 220 20.81 12.35 -9.11
CA GLU A 220 21.59 13.35 -9.86
C GLU A 220 20.82 13.86 -11.09
N GLU A 221 20.15 12.96 -11.82
CA GLU A 221 19.32 13.31 -12.97
C GLU A 221 18.16 14.24 -12.59
N ILE A 222 17.44 13.92 -11.50
CA ILE A 222 16.25 14.66 -11.08
C ILE A 222 16.61 15.97 -10.39
N VAL A 223 17.58 15.93 -9.49
CA VAL A 223 17.89 17.02 -8.55
C VAL A 223 18.88 18.00 -9.14
N GLY A 224 19.93 17.48 -9.82
CA GLY A 224 21.01 18.32 -10.34
C GLY A 224 21.71 19.11 -9.21
N ASN A 225 21.82 20.42 -9.38
CA ASN A 225 22.48 21.31 -8.42
C ASN A 225 21.52 21.97 -7.42
N GLU A 226 20.26 21.55 -7.35
CA GLU A 226 19.26 22.11 -6.43
C GLU A 226 19.68 21.88 -4.96
N LYS A 227 19.39 22.84 -4.09
CA LYS A 227 19.69 22.79 -2.65
C LYS A 227 18.47 22.96 -1.77
N ASP A 228 17.41 23.55 -2.32
CA ASP A 228 16.17 23.74 -1.57
C ASP A 228 15.43 22.39 -1.43
N LYS A 229 15.29 21.91 -0.20
CA LYS A 229 14.69 20.62 0.13
C LYS A 229 13.25 20.48 -0.36
N HIS A 230 12.47 21.56 -0.31
CA HIS A 230 11.09 21.56 -0.83
C HIS A 230 11.09 21.34 -2.34
N THR A 231 11.92 22.07 -3.06
CA THR A 231 12.05 21.94 -4.52
C THR A 231 12.58 20.57 -4.93
N ILE A 232 13.57 20.04 -4.20
CA ILE A 232 14.09 18.68 -4.40
C ILE A 232 12.97 17.65 -4.27
N ALA A 233 12.22 17.67 -3.15
CA ALA A 233 11.13 16.74 -2.91
C ALA A 233 10.02 16.86 -3.98
N LYS A 234 9.68 18.09 -4.41
CA LYS A 234 8.69 18.33 -5.48
C LYS A 234 9.16 17.81 -6.84
N ARG A 235 10.45 17.92 -7.17
CA ARG A 235 11.03 17.34 -8.39
C ARG A 235 10.96 15.82 -8.38
N ILE A 236 11.31 15.17 -7.26
CA ILE A 236 11.23 13.72 -7.09
C ILE A 236 9.78 13.24 -7.23
N PHE A 237 8.83 13.90 -6.54
CA PHE A 237 7.40 13.61 -6.64
C PHE A 237 6.89 13.72 -8.08
N THR A 238 7.25 14.80 -8.77
CA THR A 238 6.87 15.04 -10.16
C THR A 238 7.44 13.96 -11.08
N TRP A 239 8.74 13.67 -10.95
CA TRP A 239 9.39 12.66 -11.78
C TRP A 239 8.73 11.29 -11.62
N ILE A 240 8.44 10.85 -10.39
CA ILE A 240 7.76 9.56 -10.16
C ILE A 240 6.36 9.58 -10.77
N SER A 241 5.60 10.65 -10.56
CA SER A 241 4.25 10.80 -11.13
C SER A 241 4.23 10.73 -12.66
N ASP A 242 5.30 11.20 -13.32
CA ASP A 242 5.41 11.24 -14.78
C ASP A 242 5.94 9.93 -15.36
N ASN A 243 6.80 9.21 -14.63
CA ASN A 243 7.61 8.14 -15.19
C ASN A 243 7.24 6.74 -14.67
N ILE A 244 6.52 6.63 -13.54
CA ILE A 244 6.22 5.36 -12.90
C ILE A 244 4.70 5.18 -12.80
N PRO A 245 4.06 4.59 -13.82
CA PRO A 245 2.63 4.29 -13.76
C PRO A 245 2.32 3.26 -12.67
N TRP A 246 1.14 3.39 -12.07
CA TRP A 246 0.68 2.43 -11.08
C TRP A 246 0.37 1.07 -11.72
N ALA A 247 0.94 0.02 -11.13
CA ALA A 247 0.66 -1.38 -11.45
C ALA A 247 0.62 -2.21 -10.16
N ALA A 248 -0.14 -3.31 -10.18
CA ALA A 248 -0.21 -4.20 -9.02
C ALA A 248 1.14 -4.87 -8.77
N ALA A 249 1.56 -4.92 -7.51
CA ALA A 249 2.81 -5.53 -7.09
C ALA A 249 2.68 -7.03 -6.82
N ARG A 250 3.77 -7.76 -7.02
CA ARG A 250 3.98 -9.04 -6.38
C ARG A 250 4.28 -8.83 -4.89
N GLU A 251 4.20 -9.88 -4.10
CA GLU A 251 4.40 -9.79 -2.65
C GLU A 251 5.79 -9.22 -2.29
N TYR A 252 5.81 -8.18 -1.46
CA TYR A 252 7.01 -7.42 -1.09
C TYR A 252 8.09 -8.32 -0.47
N SER A 253 7.69 -9.36 0.26
CA SER A 253 8.59 -10.34 0.84
C SER A 253 9.40 -11.16 -0.18
N THR A 254 9.04 -11.08 -1.47
CA THR A 254 9.73 -11.76 -2.58
C THR A 254 10.65 -10.83 -3.38
N ILE A 255 10.83 -9.59 -2.93
CA ILE A 255 11.62 -8.55 -3.61
C ILE A 255 12.77 -8.13 -2.70
N ASP A 256 14.00 -8.31 -3.18
CA ASP A 256 15.21 -8.01 -2.40
C ASP A 256 15.33 -6.50 -2.11
N ASN A 257 15.13 -5.65 -3.11
CA ASN A 257 15.12 -4.19 -2.98
C ASN A 257 14.00 -3.60 -3.83
N ILE A 258 12.97 -3.06 -3.18
CA ILE A 258 11.77 -2.55 -3.85
C ILE A 258 12.07 -1.31 -4.72
N PRO A 259 12.81 -0.27 -4.28
CA PRO A 259 13.16 0.85 -5.12
C PRO A 259 13.89 0.46 -6.42
N GLU A 260 14.87 -0.44 -6.35
CA GLU A 260 15.55 -0.94 -7.55
C GLU A 260 14.61 -1.74 -8.47
N TYR A 261 13.71 -2.54 -7.86
CA TYR A 261 12.69 -3.26 -8.62
C TYR A 261 11.79 -2.29 -9.41
N VAL A 262 11.34 -1.18 -8.79
CA VAL A 262 10.54 -0.14 -9.47
C VAL A 262 11.32 0.48 -10.63
N LEU A 263 12.58 0.83 -10.42
CA LEU A 263 13.42 1.41 -11.48
C LEU A 263 13.62 0.45 -12.64
N HIS A 264 13.82 -0.84 -12.34
CA HIS A 264 14.02 -1.88 -13.36
C HIS A 264 12.75 -2.16 -14.17
N ASN A 265 11.59 -2.23 -13.49
CA ASN A 265 10.32 -2.58 -14.13
C ASN A 265 9.55 -1.36 -14.68
N ARG A 266 9.94 -0.14 -14.28
CA ARG A 266 9.32 1.13 -14.72
C ARG A 266 7.83 1.23 -14.37
N HIS A 267 7.39 0.56 -13.33
CA HIS A 267 6.05 0.64 -12.74
C HIS A 267 6.10 0.18 -11.27
N GLY A 268 5.05 0.48 -10.50
CA GLY A 268 4.93 0.02 -9.12
C GLY A 268 3.54 0.31 -8.54
N ASP A 269 3.21 -0.31 -7.41
CA ASP A 269 2.03 0.04 -6.63
C ASP A 269 2.32 1.18 -5.64
N CYS A 270 1.34 1.49 -4.77
CA CYS A 270 1.44 2.60 -3.84
C CYS A 270 2.65 2.48 -2.90
N GLY A 271 2.89 1.32 -2.31
CA GLY A 271 4.01 1.12 -1.40
C GLY A 271 5.35 1.10 -2.11
N GLN A 272 5.41 0.54 -3.30
CA GLN A 272 6.63 0.48 -4.10
C GLN A 272 7.11 1.87 -4.52
N VAL A 273 6.22 2.72 -5.03
CA VAL A 273 6.60 4.10 -5.41
C VAL A 273 6.87 4.97 -4.19
N THR A 274 6.19 4.71 -3.06
CA THR A 274 6.45 5.39 -1.79
C THR A 274 7.86 5.07 -1.27
N LEU A 275 8.30 3.82 -1.31
CA LEU A 275 9.67 3.43 -0.92
C LEU A 275 10.72 4.06 -1.84
N LEU A 276 10.47 4.13 -3.16
CA LEU A 276 11.37 4.83 -4.09
C LEU A 276 11.46 6.32 -3.74
N PHE A 277 10.34 6.99 -3.52
CA PHE A 277 10.30 8.39 -3.12
C PHE A 277 11.05 8.66 -1.81
N MET A 278 10.77 7.85 -0.78
CA MET A 278 11.44 7.96 0.51
C MET A 278 12.96 7.76 0.40
N THR A 279 13.39 6.80 -0.42
CA THR A 279 14.81 6.52 -0.64
C THR A 279 15.52 7.71 -1.29
N LEU A 280 14.91 8.29 -2.32
CA LEU A 280 15.45 9.49 -2.98
C LEU A 280 15.43 10.71 -2.06
N CYS A 281 14.38 10.92 -1.26
CA CYS A 281 14.32 11.99 -0.26
C CYS A 281 15.43 11.84 0.80
N ARG A 282 15.58 10.65 1.39
CA ARG A 282 16.62 10.39 2.41
C ARG A 282 18.02 10.56 1.85
N TYR A 283 18.28 10.11 0.63
CA TYR A 283 19.56 10.32 -0.05
C TYR A 283 19.92 11.81 -0.18
N ASN A 284 18.92 12.67 -0.37
CA ASN A 284 19.08 14.13 -0.46
C ASN A 284 18.95 14.84 0.91
N GLY A 285 19.06 14.10 2.02
CA GLY A 285 19.02 14.67 3.38
C GLY A 285 17.65 15.19 3.80
N ILE A 286 16.56 14.71 3.17
CA ILE A 286 15.18 15.03 3.52
C ILE A 286 14.65 13.88 4.37
N PRO A 287 14.34 14.09 5.67
CA PRO A 287 13.79 13.03 6.50
C PRO A 287 12.46 12.53 5.93
N ALA A 288 12.32 11.21 5.80
CA ALA A 288 11.12 10.57 5.27
C ALA A 288 10.73 9.35 6.10
N ARG A 289 9.44 9.19 6.43
CA ARG A 289 8.91 8.07 7.21
C ARG A 289 7.67 7.45 6.59
N TRP A 290 7.56 6.15 6.72
CA TRP A 290 6.50 5.33 6.17
C TRP A 290 5.17 5.49 6.93
N VAL A 291 4.08 5.53 6.19
CA VAL A 291 2.71 5.44 6.69
C VAL A 291 1.92 4.50 5.79
N SER A 292 1.14 3.61 6.37
CA SER A 292 0.25 2.74 5.60
C SER A 292 -1.05 2.40 6.33
N GLY A 293 -2.03 1.95 5.56
CA GLY A 293 -3.34 1.57 6.04
C GLY A 293 -4.32 1.38 4.89
N PHE A 294 -5.34 2.22 4.82
CA PHE A 294 -6.40 2.09 3.81
C PHE A 294 -6.77 3.46 3.23
N MET A 295 -7.10 3.51 1.96
CA MET A 295 -7.89 4.58 1.36
C MET A 295 -9.36 4.16 1.32
N LEU A 296 -10.25 5.09 1.65
CA LEU A 296 -11.67 4.83 1.91
C LEU A 296 -12.58 5.64 0.97
N HIS A 297 -12.09 6.05 -0.19
CA HIS A 297 -12.89 6.71 -1.21
C HIS A 297 -14.04 5.80 -1.63
N THR A 298 -15.27 6.27 -1.51
CA THR A 298 -16.50 5.49 -1.77
C THR A 298 -16.55 4.82 -3.15
N ALA A 299 -15.83 5.35 -4.13
CA ALA A 299 -15.71 4.76 -5.46
C ALA A 299 -14.54 3.76 -5.57
N TYR A 300 -13.65 3.65 -4.57
CA TYR A 300 -12.43 2.87 -4.70
C TYR A 300 -11.74 2.61 -3.36
N GLU A 301 -12.34 1.81 -2.51
CA GLU A 301 -11.76 1.41 -1.22
C GLU A 301 -10.66 0.36 -1.43
N ASN A 302 -9.48 0.56 -0.80
CA ASN A 302 -8.37 -0.38 -0.94
C ASN A 302 -7.34 -0.22 0.19
N LEU A 303 -6.43 -1.21 0.31
CA LEU A 303 -5.16 -1.06 1.02
C LEU A 303 -4.37 0.09 0.37
N HIS A 304 -3.65 0.86 1.18
CA HIS A 304 -2.93 2.02 0.64
C HIS A 304 -1.73 2.43 1.49
N ASP A 305 -0.69 2.90 0.78
CA ASP A 305 0.58 3.32 1.35
C ASP A 305 0.94 4.72 0.89
N TRP A 306 1.53 5.49 1.82
CA TRP A 306 2.07 6.82 1.58
C TRP A 306 3.22 7.10 2.54
N CYS A 307 3.72 8.32 2.60
CA CYS A 307 4.76 8.69 3.54
C CYS A 307 4.52 10.09 4.12
N GLU A 308 5.40 10.47 5.03
CA GLU A 308 5.59 11.85 5.44
C GLU A 308 7.05 12.23 5.22
N ILE A 309 7.28 13.49 4.85
CA ILE A 309 8.60 14.11 4.81
C ILE A 309 8.67 15.26 5.81
N TYR A 310 9.88 15.57 6.28
CA TYR A 310 10.12 16.72 7.15
C TYR A 310 10.83 17.83 6.39
N LEU A 311 10.24 19.01 6.44
CA LEU A 311 10.85 20.23 5.92
C LEU A 311 10.93 21.27 7.04
N ASP A 312 12.05 21.97 7.14
CA ASP A 312 12.29 22.94 8.21
C ASP A 312 11.23 24.04 8.28
N SER A 313 10.60 24.38 7.13
CA SER A 313 9.55 25.39 7.02
C SER A 313 8.15 24.93 7.45
N THR A 314 7.88 23.60 7.43
CA THR A 314 6.52 23.05 7.64
C THR A 314 6.44 21.95 8.66
N GLY A 315 7.58 21.40 9.13
CA GLY A 315 7.61 20.15 9.91
C GLY A 315 7.24 18.92 9.06
N TRP A 316 6.69 17.89 9.69
CA TRP A 316 6.23 16.69 9.01
C TRP A 316 4.97 16.95 8.18
N VAL A 317 5.02 16.64 6.90
CA VAL A 317 3.89 16.76 5.96
C VAL A 317 3.67 15.46 5.21
N PRO A 318 2.41 15.07 4.96
CA PRO A 318 2.10 13.84 4.22
C PRO A 318 2.38 14.02 2.72
N VAL A 319 2.84 12.93 2.10
CA VAL A 319 3.03 12.84 0.64
C VAL A 319 2.48 11.52 0.14
N ASP A 320 1.51 11.58 -0.76
CA ASP A 320 0.95 10.39 -1.43
C ASP A 320 1.39 10.38 -2.90
N VAL A 321 2.53 9.74 -3.14
CA VAL A 321 3.18 9.70 -4.45
C VAL A 321 2.34 8.94 -5.48
N SER A 322 1.57 7.95 -5.04
CA SER A 322 0.78 7.12 -5.94
C SER A 322 -0.50 7.81 -6.46
N PHE A 323 -1.00 8.80 -5.71
CA PHE A 323 -2.02 9.71 -6.22
C PHE A 323 -1.43 10.74 -7.20
N GLY A 324 -0.17 11.13 -6.98
CA GLY A 324 0.60 11.93 -7.92
C GLY A 324 -0.02 13.29 -8.25
N ILE A 325 0.32 13.80 -9.42
CA ILE A 325 -0.14 15.10 -9.93
C ILE A 325 -1.59 14.99 -10.42
N GLN A 326 -2.46 15.88 -9.94
CA GLN A 326 -3.87 15.95 -10.35
C GLN A 326 -3.99 16.76 -11.64
N ARG A 327 -3.87 16.10 -12.80
CA ARG A 327 -3.71 16.73 -14.13
C ARG A 327 -4.99 17.34 -14.71
N TYR A 328 -6.12 17.16 -14.02
CA TYR A 328 -7.40 17.75 -14.42
C TYR A 328 -7.57 19.21 -14.00
N SER A 329 -6.64 19.75 -13.21
CA SER A 329 -6.68 21.14 -12.71
C SER A 329 -5.44 21.90 -13.10
N GLU A 330 -5.62 23.19 -13.40
CA GLU A 330 -4.54 24.16 -13.58
C GLU A 330 -4.20 24.89 -12.26
N ASP A 331 -5.05 24.77 -11.23
CA ASP A 331 -4.78 25.28 -9.90
C ASP A 331 -3.65 24.49 -9.25
N GLU A 332 -2.54 25.14 -8.91
CA GLU A 332 -1.35 24.53 -8.32
C GLU A 332 -1.65 23.80 -6.99
N ASP A 333 -2.58 24.30 -6.18
CA ASP A 333 -2.93 23.71 -4.89
C ASP A 333 -3.74 22.41 -5.07
N ILE A 334 -4.61 22.36 -6.07
CA ILE A 334 -5.30 21.12 -6.47
C ILE A 334 -4.32 20.18 -7.15
N ARG A 335 -3.55 20.69 -8.09
CA ARG A 335 -2.62 19.91 -8.92
C ARG A 335 -1.60 19.16 -8.09
N TYR A 336 -1.06 19.77 -7.05
CA TYR A 336 -0.05 19.19 -6.14
C TYR A 336 -0.60 18.89 -4.74
N PHE A 337 -1.91 18.73 -4.58
CA PHE A 337 -2.50 18.47 -3.26
C PHE A 337 -1.80 17.35 -2.51
N TYR A 338 -1.57 16.23 -3.16
CA TYR A 338 -0.93 15.04 -2.55
C TYR A 338 0.59 15.15 -2.36
N PHE A 339 1.20 16.24 -2.72
CA PHE A 339 2.61 16.52 -2.41
C PHE A 339 2.80 17.12 -1.03
N MET A 340 1.94 17.66 -0.34
CA MET A 340 2.02 18.13 1.06
C MET A 340 0.61 18.24 1.66
N GLY A 341 -0.25 17.36 1.25
CA GLY A 341 -1.62 17.24 1.72
C GLY A 341 -2.12 15.81 1.67
N ILE A 342 -3.17 15.55 2.43
CA ILE A 342 -3.89 14.28 2.43
C ILE A 342 -5.37 14.53 2.70
N ASP A 343 -6.22 13.75 2.05
CA ASP A 343 -7.67 13.82 2.23
C ASP A 343 -8.14 13.05 3.48
N ALA A 344 -9.40 13.25 3.89
CA ALA A 344 -9.98 12.62 5.06
C ALA A 344 -10.42 11.15 4.86
N TYR A 345 -10.37 10.62 3.64
CA TYR A 345 -10.72 9.24 3.35
C TYR A 345 -9.54 8.28 3.60
N ARG A 346 -8.97 8.34 4.79
CA ARG A 346 -7.78 7.55 5.19
C ARG A 346 -7.98 6.88 6.53
N LEU A 347 -7.52 5.63 6.62
CA LEU A 347 -7.31 4.91 7.86
C LEU A 347 -5.82 4.59 7.99
N VAL A 348 -5.14 5.12 9.00
CA VAL A 348 -3.74 4.82 9.31
C VAL A 348 -3.68 3.64 10.26
N VAL A 349 -2.91 2.62 9.91
CA VAL A 349 -2.63 1.43 10.72
C VAL A 349 -1.16 1.38 11.14
N ASN A 350 -0.25 1.77 10.25
CA ASN A 350 1.19 1.66 10.46
C ASN A 350 1.88 3.02 10.34
N ARG A 351 2.91 3.24 11.19
CA ARG A 351 3.77 4.44 11.18
C ARG A 351 5.26 4.10 11.07
N GLY A 352 5.57 3.06 10.34
CA GLY A 352 6.95 2.61 10.10
C GLY A 352 6.99 1.29 9.35
N ILE A 353 8.17 0.96 8.85
CA ILE A 353 8.43 -0.26 8.11
C ILE A 353 8.72 -1.40 9.09
N SER A 354 8.05 -2.53 8.94
CA SER A 354 8.37 -3.80 9.59
C SER A 354 8.49 -3.73 11.13
N GLY A 355 7.43 -3.32 11.81
CA GLY A 355 7.37 -3.34 13.28
C GLY A 355 7.03 -4.71 13.86
N GLU A 356 7.38 -4.92 15.14
CA GLU A 356 6.97 -6.11 15.89
C GLU A 356 5.49 -6.04 16.25
N LEU A 357 4.85 -7.22 16.23
CA LEU A 357 3.46 -7.38 16.68
C LEU A 357 3.38 -7.58 18.19
N SER A 358 2.26 -7.29 18.80
CA SER A 358 2.04 -7.50 20.24
C SER A 358 0.77 -8.35 20.47
N PRO A 359 0.90 -9.54 21.08
CA PRO A 359 2.14 -10.23 21.48
C PRO A 359 3.04 -10.56 20.28
N PRO A 360 4.33 -10.83 20.49
CA PRO A 360 5.25 -11.15 19.39
C PRO A 360 4.79 -12.41 18.61
N LYS A 361 4.96 -12.35 17.29
CA LYS A 361 4.79 -13.50 16.41
C LYS A 361 6.00 -14.42 16.51
N THR A 362 5.77 -15.73 16.45
CA THR A 362 6.82 -16.76 16.57
C THR A 362 7.50 -17.01 15.23
N PHE A 363 6.70 -17.09 14.17
CA PHE A 363 7.17 -17.39 12.81
C PHE A 363 7.32 -16.11 11.98
N GLU A 364 7.87 -16.27 10.78
CA GLU A 364 8.08 -15.18 9.83
C GLU A 364 6.75 -14.47 9.49
N ARG A 365 6.87 -13.17 9.18
CA ARG A 365 5.75 -12.35 8.75
C ARG A 365 5.31 -12.67 7.33
N SER A 366 4.01 -12.61 7.07
CA SER A 366 3.45 -12.58 5.72
C SER A 366 3.68 -11.23 5.05
N GLU A 367 3.41 -10.14 5.78
CA GLU A 367 3.69 -8.75 5.37
C GLU A 367 4.98 -8.25 6.04
N CYS A 368 6.03 -8.04 5.25
CA CYS A 368 7.35 -7.68 5.77
C CYS A 368 7.60 -6.16 5.84
N VAL A 369 6.82 -5.36 5.13
CA VAL A 369 6.94 -3.89 5.07
C VAL A 369 5.83 -3.21 5.85
N ASP A 370 4.62 -3.52 5.49
CA ASP A 370 3.38 -3.01 6.05
C ASP A 370 2.69 -4.02 7.00
N PHE A 371 1.47 -3.69 7.39
CA PHE A 371 0.57 -4.57 8.12
C PHE A 371 -0.87 -4.12 7.84
N GLN A 372 -1.50 -4.71 6.83
CA GLN A 372 -2.81 -4.30 6.34
C GLN A 372 -3.80 -5.46 6.24
N ARG A 373 -3.31 -6.68 5.90
CA ARG A 373 -4.13 -7.86 5.65
C ARG A 373 -4.29 -8.76 6.88
N GLY A 374 -3.58 -8.43 7.95
CA GLY A 374 -3.50 -9.26 9.14
C GLY A 374 -2.41 -10.32 9.06
N GLU A 375 -2.05 -10.86 10.22
CA GLU A 375 -1.04 -11.90 10.38
C GLU A 375 -1.63 -13.07 11.14
N VAL A 376 -1.31 -14.28 10.72
CA VAL A 376 -1.84 -15.51 11.32
C VAL A 376 -0.74 -16.54 11.45
N GLU A 377 -0.73 -17.27 12.57
CA GLU A 377 0.15 -18.41 12.80
C GLU A 377 -0.51 -19.45 13.71
N TRP A 378 0.05 -20.65 13.75
CA TRP A 378 -0.22 -21.69 14.71
C TRP A 378 1.11 -22.35 15.10
N ARG A 379 1.13 -23.29 16.03
CA ARG A 379 2.38 -23.91 16.48
C ARG A 379 3.20 -24.62 15.38
N GLY A 380 2.57 -24.95 14.25
CA GLY A 380 3.24 -25.60 13.12
C GLY A 380 3.83 -24.64 12.08
N GLY A 381 3.58 -23.32 12.18
CA GLY A 381 4.16 -22.34 11.25
C GLY A 381 3.30 -21.12 11.00
N ASN A 382 3.83 -20.25 10.12
CA ASN A 382 3.09 -19.13 9.58
C ASN A 382 1.95 -19.63 8.65
N ILE A 383 0.79 -18.98 8.73
CA ILE A 383 -0.32 -19.17 7.77
C ILE A 383 -0.26 -18.02 6.77
N TYR A 384 0.01 -18.34 5.51
CA TYR A 384 0.24 -17.34 4.46
C TYR A 384 -1.04 -17.06 3.65
N PHE A 385 -1.03 -16.09 2.75
CA PHE A 385 -2.18 -15.57 1.99
C PHE A 385 -2.93 -16.59 1.12
N ASP A 386 -2.31 -17.71 0.75
CA ASP A 386 -2.96 -18.81 0.06
C ASP A 386 -3.90 -19.63 0.95
N SER A 387 -3.78 -19.47 2.27
CA SER A 387 -4.46 -20.27 3.29
C SER A 387 -5.51 -19.50 4.09
N PHE A 388 -5.67 -18.20 3.85
CA PHE A 388 -6.75 -17.39 4.42
C PHE A 388 -7.26 -16.35 3.44
N ASP A 389 -8.46 -15.87 3.69
CA ASP A 389 -9.07 -14.75 2.99
C ASP A 389 -9.31 -13.60 3.98
N TYR A 390 -9.28 -12.36 3.50
CA TYR A 390 -9.65 -11.18 4.29
C TYR A 390 -10.66 -10.32 3.54
N ASN A 391 -11.46 -9.60 4.31
CA ASN A 391 -12.41 -8.62 3.79
C ASN A 391 -12.56 -7.47 4.78
N PHE A 392 -12.90 -6.29 4.28
CA PHE A 392 -13.31 -5.17 5.12
C PHE A 392 -14.51 -4.46 4.55
N THR A 393 -15.27 -3.84 5.43
CA THR A 393 -16.38 -2.96 5.08
C THR A 393 -16.21 -1.64 5.81
N VAL A 394 -16.51 -0.55 5.12
CA VAL A 394 -16.46 0.80 5.68
C VAL A 394 -17.79 1.51 5.42
N THR A 395 -18.21 2.30 6.39
CA THR A 395 -19.40 3.15 6.27
C THR A 395 -19.06 4.51 6.86
N GLU A 396 -19.22 5.56 6.07
CA GLU A 396 -19.19 6.94 6.58
C GLU A 396 -20.45 7.18 7.42
N VAL A 397 -20.29 7.68 8.65
CA VAL A 397 -21.36 7.89 9.60
C VAL A 397 -21.39 9.32 10.09
N SER A 398 -22.57 9.78 10.50
CA SER A 398 -22.72 11.09 11.11
C SER A 398 -21.95 11.20 12.41
N ASP A 399 -21.30 12.33 12.67
CA ASP A 399 -20.55 12.62 13.90
C ASP A 399 -21.43 12.58 15.17
N CYS A 400 -22.74 12.73 15.01
CA CYS A 400 -23.74 12.68 16.10
C CYS A 400 -24.15 11.26 16.51
N MET A 401 -23.71 10.23 15.80
CA MET A 401 -24.06 8.84 16.16
C MET A 401 -23.34 8.40 17.44
N GLN A 402 -24.11 7.87 18.40
CA GLN A 402 -23.54 7.25 19.61
C GLN A 402 -22.51 6.17 19.25
N PRO A 403 -21.44 6.01 20.03
CA PRO A 403 -20.55 4.85 19.91
C PRO A 403 -21.37 3.56 19.92
N PHE A 404 -20.99 2.57 19.12
CA PHE A 404 -21.66 1.27 19.20
C PHE A 404 -21.42 0.64 20.57
N ASP A 405 -22.48 0.10 21.15
CA ASP A 405 -22.41 -0.58 22.43
C ASP A 405 -21.61 -1.89 22.25
N SER A 406 -20.54 -2.03 23.02
CA SER A 406 -19.69 -3.23 23.00
C SER A 406 -20.42 -4.48 23.51
N ALA A 407 -21.59 -4.32 24.15
CA ALA A 407 -22.37 -5.39 24.74
C ALA A 407 -23.33 -6.12 23.76
N THR A 408 -23.57 -5.59 22.56
CA THR A 408 -24.62 -6.12 21.66
C THR A 408 -24.15 -7.17 20.66
N TYR A 409 -22.90 -7.63 20.69
CA TYR A 409 -22.41 -8.67 19.78
C TYR A 409 -21.54 -9.69 20.53
N GLY A 410 -22.18 -10.40 21.45
CA GLY A 410 -21.74 -11.70 21.91
C GLY A 410 -22.19 -12.76 20.88
N GLU A 411 -21.24 -13.59 20.48
CA GLU A 411 -21.24 -14.80 19.66
C GLU A 411 -20.65 -14.66 18.28
#